data_ae3838da95b3e8b0ba952ab8b2752fe5
#
_entry.id   ae3838da95b3e8b0ba952ab8b2752fe5
#
_cell.length_a   1.000
_cell.length_b   1.000
_cell.length_c   1.000
_cell.angle_alpha   90.00
_cell.angle_beta   90.00
_cell.angle_gamma   90.00
#
_symmetry.space_group_name_H-M   'P 1'
#
loop_
_entity.id
_entity.type
_entity.pdbx_description
1 polymer ?
#
loop_
_entity_poly.entity_id
_entity_poly.type
_entity_poly.pdbx_seq_one_letter_code
_entity_poly.pdbx_strand_id
1 'polypeptide(L)'
;MSVHQSEALTLRAYPYSESHKIVVFLTRRYGKVRGVAHGVQKPRSRFSGSLEPLTHVRLTFSRKEHQELAVIQNCEIVQAFPAYQFSWEVNLHFSYFSELLVEFSKEEEDSELLFRLSLAVLQASQELPIELLARYFELWILKLEGVLPPLDQKLTPELALKVSGMMKLQVTEVETAGLSQQECKRLENLCSELVECHLEKRLKTRKFLTQLL
;
A
#
# COMPACT_ATOMS: atom_id res chain seq x y z
N MET A 1 -2.65 1.15 -29.87
CA MET A 1 -3.15 0.62 -28.58
C MET A 1 -2.13 -0.37 -28.08
N SER A 2 -1.35 -0.02 -27.06
CA SER A 2 -0.33 -0.91 -26.49
C SER A 2 -0.95 -1.78 -25.39
N VAL A 3 -0.61 -3.07 -25.39
CA VAL A 3 -0.98 -4.01 -24.33
C VAL A 3 0.21 -4.18 -23.40
N HIS A 4 -0.03 -4.04 -22.11
CA HIS A 4 0.97 -4.12 -21.05
C HIS A 4 0.63 -5.24 -20.10
N GLN A 5 1.67 -5.87 -19.53
CA GLN A 5 1.53 -6.88 -18.49
C GLN A 5 2.50 -6.57 -17.34
N SER A 6 2.01 -6.65 -16.11
CA SER A 6 2.80 -6.44 -14.89
C SER A 6 2.20 -7.19 -13.71
N GLU A 7 3.02 -7.51 -12.73
CA GLU A 7 2.52 -7.76 -11.36
C GLU A 7 1.98 -6.46 -10.79
N ALA A 8 0.92 -6.55 -9.99
CA ALA A 8 0.29 -5.39 -9.39
C ALA A 8 -0.37 -5.74 -8.05
N LEU A 9 -0.56 -4.74 -7.21
CA LEU A 9 -1.48 -4.79 -6.06
C LEU A 9 -2.74 -4.01 -6.42
N THR A 10 -3.90 -4.62 -6.24
CA THR A 10 -5.18 -3.91 -6.33
C THR A 10 -5.29 -2.97 -5.14
N LEU A 11 -5.48 -1.67 -5.36
CA LEU A 11 -5.58 -0.71 -4.27
C LEU A 11 -7.03 -0.36 -3.95
N ARG A 12 -7.81 0.01 -4.94
CA ARG A 12 -9.22 0.40 -4.78
C ARG A 12 -10.05 0.00 -5.98
N ALA A 13 -11.31 -0.29 -5.75
CA ALA A 13 -12.28 -0.53 -6.81
C ALA A 13 -13.58 0.26 -6.53
N TYR A 14 -14.05 1.01 -7.52
CA TYR A 14 -15.25 1.83 -7.42
C TYR A 14 -16.30 1.39 -8.44
N PRO A 15 -17.58 1.39 -8.10
CA PRO A 15 -18.65 1.25 -9.09
C PRO A 15 -18.53 2.34 -10.16
N TYR A 16 -18.61 1.97 -11.43
CA TYR A 16 -18.57 2.91 -12.57
C TYR A 16 -19.88 2.90 -13.36
N SER A 17 -20.51 1.75 -13.47
CA SER A 17 -21.83 1.54 -14.02
C SER A 17 -22.41 0.24 -13.45
N GLU A 18 -23.61 -0.17 -13.90
CA GLU A 18 -24.26 -1.40 -13.44
C GLU A 18 -23.40 -2.66 -13.51
N SER A 19 -22.44 -2.74 -14.45
CA SER A 19 -21.60 -3.93 -14.63
C SER A 19 -20.10 -3.66 -14.65
N HIS A 20 -19.66 -2.41 -14.46
CA HIS A 20 -18.24 -2.02 -14.59
C HIS A 20 -17.73 -1.39 -13.31
N LYS A 21 -16.41 -1.56 -13.06
CA LYS A 21 -15.70 -0.87 -11.97
C LYS A 21 -14.50 -0.11 -12.52
N ILE A 22 -14.21 1.05 -11.94
CA ILE A 22 -12.90 1.68 -12.04
C ILE A 22 -12.04 1.07 -10.94
N VAL A 23 -10.85 0.60 -11.31
CA VAL A 23 -9.91 -0.03 -10.38
C VAL A 23 -8.58 0.71 -10.42
N VAL A 24 -8.00 0.90 -9.25
CA VAL A 24 -6.67 1.50 -9.07
C VAL A 24 -5.70 0.41 -8.66
N PHE A 25 -4.60 0.31 -9.37
CA PHE A 25 -3.52 -0.65 -9.12
C PHE A 25 -2.19 0.08 -8.87
N LEU A 26 -1.39 -0.44 -7.94
CA LEU A 26 0.04 -0.22 -7.93
C LEU A 26 0.69 -1.31 -8.75
N THR A 27 1.20 -0.98 -9.92
CA THR A 27 1.92 -1.95 -10.76
C THR A 27 3.41 -1.92 -10.44
N ARG A 28 4.09 -3.02 -10.68
CA ARG A 28 5.52 -3.13 -10.44
C ARG A 28 6.34 -2.24 -11.38
N ARG A 29 5.91 -2.07 -12.65
CA ARG A 29 6.69 -1.43 -13.72
C ARG A 29 6.11 -0.12 -14.26
N TYR A 30 4.81 0.11 -14.09
CA TYR A 30 4.11 1.23 -14.73
C TYR A 30 3.50 2.20 -13.72
N GLY A 31 3.95 2.15 -12.46
CA GLY A 31 3.41 2.98 -11.40
C GLY A 31 1.95 2.71 -11.10
N LYS A 32 1.25 3.76 -10.74
CA LYS A 32 -0.20 3.72 -10.51
C LYS A 32 -0.94 3.62 -11.84
N VAL A 33 -1.77 2.60 -11.99
CA VAL A 33 -2.64 2.40 -13.15
C VAL A 33 -4.09 2.48 -12.71
N ARG A 34 -4.85 3.37 -13.34
CA ARG A 34 -6.31 3.43 -13.21
C ARG A 34 -6.96 2.85 -14.46
N GLY A 35 -7.90 1.95 -14.31
CA GLY A 35 -8.52 1.32 -15.47
C GLY A 35 -9.93 0.84 -15.22
N VAL A 36 -10.66 0.64 -16.31
CA VAL A 36 -12.03 0.11 -16.29
C VAL A 36 -12.01 -1.40 -16.46
N ALA A 37 -12.58 -2.11 -15.50
CA ALA A 37 -12.86 -3.54 -15.56
C ALA A 37 -14.31 -3.74 -16.01
N HIS A 38 -14.49 -4.26 -17.21
CA HIS A 38 -15.82 -4.47 -17.80
C HIS A 38 -16.44 -5.81 -17.40
N GLY A 39 -17.73 -5.82 -17.05
CA GLY A 39 -18.48 -7.05 -16.76
C GLY A 39 -18.15 -7.69 -15.42
N VAL A 40 -17.76 -6.90 -14.42
CA VAL A 40 -17.37 -7.39 -13.08
C VAL A 40 -18.54 -8.09 -12.37
N GLN A 41 -19.77 -7.62 -12.55
CA GLN A 41 -20.96 -8.18 -11.88
C GLN A 41 -21.63 -9.33 -12.65
N LYS A 42 -21.07 -9.75 -13.77
CA LYS A 42 -21.61 -10.90 -14.50
C LYS A 42 -21.37 -12.21 -13.73
N PRO A 43 -22.32 -13.15 -13.74
CA PRO A 43 -22.06 -14.52 -13.29
C PRO A 43 -20.83 -15.07 -14.01
N ARG A 44 -19.89 -15.67 -13.28
CA ARG A 44 -18.59 -16.12 -13.80
C ARG A 44 -17.71 -15.00 -14.35
N SER A 45 -17.71 -13.84 -13.68
CA SER A 45 -16.77 -12.76 -14.02
C SER A 45 -15.32 -13.26 -13.92
N ARG A 46 -14.51 -12.93 -14.93
CA ARG A 46 -13.04 -13.17 -14.92
C ARG A 46 -12.29 -12.39 -13.83
N PHE A 47 -12.97 -11.48 -13.13
CA PHE A 47 -12.42 -10.64 -12.09
C PHE A 47 -12.80 -11.08 -10.67
N SER A 48 -13.35 -12.30 -10.51
CA SER A 48 -13.81 -12.76 -9.19
C SER A 48 -12.68 -12.74 -8.17
N GLY A 49 -12.84 -11.93 -7.11
CA GLY A 49 -11.87 -11.79 -6.01
C GLY A 49 -10.61 -10.99 -6.34
N SER A 50 -10.23 -10.83 -7.62
CA SER A 50 -8.98 -10.16 -8.00
C SER A 50 -9.00 -8.65 -7.82
N LEU A 51 -10.19 -8.06 -7.68
CA LEU A 51 -10.38 -6.62 -7.49
C LEU A 51 -10.55 -6.22 -6.03
N GLU A 52 -10.39 -7.15 -5.10
CA GLU A 52 -10.38 -6.85 -3.67
C GLU A 52 -9.08 -6.12 -3.29
N PRO A 53 -9.16 -5.12 -2.38
CA PRO A 53 -7.98 -4.35 -1.97
C PRO A 53 -6.81 -5.23 -1.52
N LEU A 54 -5.60 -4.79 -1.85
CA LEU A 54 -4.31 -5.42 -1.54
C LEU A 54 -4.12 -6.84 -2.09
N THR A 55 -5.00 -7.30 -3.01
CA THR A 55 -4.78 -8.55 -3.73
C THR A 55 -3.61 -8.40 -4.70
N HIS A 56 -2.61 -9.30 -4.60
CA HIS A 56 -1.50 -9.39 -5.55
C HIS A 56 -1.96 -10.14 -6.79
N VAL A 57 -1.84 -9.50 -7.94
CA VAL A 57 -2.37 -9.98 -9.21
C VAL A 57 -1.35 -9.89 -10.34
N ARG A 58 -1.53 -10.72 -11.36
CA ARG A 58 -0.94 -10.52 -12.68
C ARG A 58 -1.94 -9.75 -13.53
N LEU A 59 -1.63 -8.50 -13.82
CA LEU A 59 -2.49 -7.56 -14.50
C LEU A 59 -2.12 -7.47 -15.99
N THR A 60 -3.12 -7.59 -16.88
CA THR A 60 -3.01 -7.24 -18.30
C THR A 60 -3.96 -6.09 -18.60
N PHE A 61 -3.43 -5.01 -19.13
CA PHE A 61 -4.20 -3.83 -19.45
C PHE A 61 -3.74 -3.20 -20.77
N SER A 62 -4.60 -2.40 -21.36
CA SER A 62 -4.24 -1.61 -22.55
C SER A 62 -4.62 -0.15 -22.33
N ARG A 63 -3.77 0.74 -22.85
CA ARG A 63 -3.99 2.19 -22.82
C ARG A 63 -3.90 2.72 -24.26
N LYS A 64 -4.82 3.60 -24.61
CA LYS A 64 -4.72 4.42 -25.82
C LYS A 64 -4.05 5.74 -25.45
N GLU A 65 -3.30 6.31 -26.36
CA GLU A 65 -2.81 7.68 -26.25
C GLU A 65 -3.97 8.62 -25.92
N HIS A 66 -3.76 9.53 -24.99
CA HIS A 66 -4.74 10.51 -24.51
C HIS A 66 -5.96 9.95 -23.72
N GLN A 67 -5.95 8.70 -23.31
CA GLN A 67 -6.96 8.17 -22.38
C GLN A 67 -6.40 8.08 -20.95
N GLU A 68 -7.10 8.71 -19.99
CA GLU A 68 -6.73 8.65 -18.57
C GLU A 68 -6.94 7.25 -17.97
N LEU A 69 -7.95 6.53 -18.43
CA LEU A 69 -8.29 5.21 -17.93
C LEU A 69 -7.84 4.11 -18.90
N ALA A 70 -7.09 3.17 -18.41
CA ALA A 70 -6.77 1.94 -19.12
C ALA A 70 -8.00 1.02 -19.23
N VAL A 71 -7.97 0.09 -20.17
CA VAL A 71 -8.93 -1.03 -20.22
C VAL A 71 -8.28 -2.24 -19.58
N ILE A 72 -8.86 -2.76 -18.50
CA ILE A 72 -8.38 -3.97 -17.83
C ILE A 72 -8.86 -5.18 -18.61
N GLN A 73 -7.92 -5.89 -19.21
CA GLN A 73 -8.18 -7.06 -20.04
C GLN A 73 -8.22 -8.34 -19.22
N ASN A 74 -7.25 -8.51 -18.30
CA ASN A 74 -7.16 -9.67 -17.42
C ASN A 74 -6.57 -9.27 -16.06
N CYS A 75 -6.96 -10.02 -15.01
CA CYS A 75 -6.49 -9.80 -13.65
C CYS A 75 -6.50 -11.15 -12.90
N GLU A 76 -5.37 -11.82 -12.90
CA GLU A 76 -5.20 -13.15 -12.28
C GLU A 76 -4.63 -13.01 -10.88
N ILE A 77 -5.25 -13.68 -9.90
CA ILE A 77 -4.77 -13.67 -8.52
C ILE A 77 -3.46 -14.48 -8.45
N VAL A 78 -2.42 -13.83 -7.91
CA VAL A 78 -1.16 -14.48 -7.52
C VAL A 78 -1.21 -14.84 -6.04
N GLN A 79 -1.60 -13.86 -5.20
CA GLN A 79 -1.79 -14.04 -3.77
C GLN A 79 -2.88 -13.11 -3.27
N ALA A 80 -3.78 -13.62 -2.45
CA ALA A 80 -4.83 -12.82 -1.81
C ALA A 80 -4.57 -12.72 -0.30
N PHE A 81 -5.01 -11.61 0.30
CA PHE A 81 -4.99 -11.36 1.74
C PHE A 81 -6.43 -11.09 2.19
N PRO A 82 -7.29 -12.12 2.23
CA PRO A 82 -8.72 -11.91 2.47
C PRO A 82 -8.99 -11.51 3.92
N ALA A 83 -9.88 -10.55 4.09
CA ALA A 83 -10.18 -9.92 5.38
C ALA A 83 -10.52 -10.90 6.51
N TYR A 84 -11.16 -12.04 6.19
CA TYR A 84 -11.55 -13.05 7.18
C TYR A 84 -10.36 -13.81 7.81
N GLN A 85 -9.17 -13.74 7.22
CA GLN A 85 -7.95 -14.36 7.75
C GLN A 85 -7.23 -13.49 8.79
N PHE A 86 -7.64 -12.23 8.94
CA PHE A 86 -6.96 -11.26 9.78
C PHE A 86 -7.89 -10.67 10.84
N SER A 87 -7.31 -10.18 11.93
CA SER A 87 -8.05 -9.40 12.91
C SER A 87 -8.62 -8.11 12.30
N TRP A 88 -9.61 -7.52 12.95
CA TRP A 88 -10.16 -6.22 12.52
C TRP A 88 -9.10 -5.12 12.49
N GLU A 89 -8.15 -5.16 13.41
CA GLU A 89 -7.04 -4.24 13.54
C GLU A 89 -6.09 -4.31 12.32
N VAL A 90 -5.70 -5.53 11.89
CA VAL A 90 -4.91 -5.74 10.67
C VAL A 90 -5.66 -5.23 9.44
N ASN A 91 -6.97 -5.50 9.33
CA ASN A 91 -7.79 -5.02 8.23
C ASN A 91 -7.89 -3.49 8.18
N LEU A 92 -7.92 -2.84 9.34
CA LEU A 92 -7.90 -1.39 9.43
C LEU A 92 -6.56 -0.81 8.93
N HIS A 93 -5.45 -1.43 9.32
CA HIS A 93 -4.12 -1.06 8.79
C HIS A 93 -4.00 -1.35 7.29
N PHE A 94 -4.58 -2.42 6.79
CA PHE A 94 -4.62 -2.71 5.35
C PHE A 94 -5.37 -1.61 4.57
N SER A 95 -6.49 -1.13 5.11
CA SER A 95 -7.20 0.01 4.54
C SER A 95 -6.33 1.26 4.51
N TYR A 96 -5.56 1.50 5.57
CA TYR A 96 -4.60 2.58 5.67
C TYR A 96 -3.44 2.43 4.67
N PHE A 97 -2.86 1.24 4.56
CA PHE A 97 -1.79 0.97 3.57
C PHE A 97 -2.27 1.19 2.15
N SER A 98 -3.49 0.73 1.84
CA SER A 98 -4.11 0.99 0.54
C SER A 98 -4.25 2.49 0.25
N GLU A 99 -4.68 3.29 1.24
CA GLU A 99 -4.79 4.74 1.08
C GLU A 99 -3.41 5.39 0.89
N LEU A 100 -2.41 5.03 1.70
CA LEU A 100 -1.03 5.50 1.52
C LEU A 100 -0.52 5.21 0.10
N LEU A 101 -0.68 3.98 -0.38
CA LEU A 101 -0.22 3.57 -1.70
C LEU A 101 -0.92 4.34 -2.82
N VAL A 102 -2.22 4.63 -2.69
CA VAL A 102 -2.93 5.46 -3.67
C VAL A 102 -2.37 6.87 -3.73
N GLU A 103 -2.00 7.44 -2.58
CA GLU A 103 -1.51 8.82 -2.50
C GLU A 103 -0.05 8.95 -2.92
N PHE A 104 0.81 8.02 -2.52
CA PHE A 104 2.24 8.08 -2.78
C PHE A 104 2.67 7.49 -4.12
N SER A 105 1.86 6.63 -4.75
CA SER A 105 2.20 6.09 -6.07
C SER A 105 1.92 7.10 -7.18
N LYS A 106 2.85 7.23 -8.12
CA LYS A 106 2.74 8.10 -9.28
C LYS A 106 2.38 7.30 -10.53
N GLU A 107 1.76 7.94 -11.51
CA GLU A 107 1.46 7.33 -12.80
C GLU A 107 2.72 7.32 -13.66
N GLU A 108 2.91 6.26 -14.45
CA GLU A 108 3.99 6.13 -15.44
C GLU A 108 5.43 6.14 -14.86
N GLU A 109 5.58 5.97 -13.56
CA GLU A 109 6.87 5.79 -12.90
C GLU A 109 7.12 4.32 -12.55
N ASP A 110 8.40 3.89 -12.58
CA ASP A 110 8.79 2.58 -12.05
C ASP A 110 8.54 2.54 -10.55
N SER A 111 7.76 1.58 -10.10
CA SER A 111 7.39 1.42 -8.69
C SER A 111 7.92 0.10 -8.09
N GLU A 112 8.96 -0.48 -8.67
CA GLU A 112 9.55 -1.76 -8.23
C GLU A 112 9.79 -1.78 -6.71
N LEU A 113 10.45 -0.76 -6.17
CA LEU A 113 10.77 -0.71 -4.74
C LEU A 113 9.53 -0.60 -3.86
N LEU A 114 8.60 0.29 -4.23
CA LEU A 114 7.35 0.47 -3.50
C LEU A 114 6.46 -0.78 -3.56
N PHE A 115 6.38 -1.42 -4.73
CA PHE A 115 5.65 -2.67 -4.92
C PHE A 115 6.22 -3.80 -4.05
N ARG A 116 7.53 -4.00 -4.07
CA ARG A 116 8.21 -5.04 -3.27
C ARG A 116 8.07 -4.80 -1.77
N LEU A 117 8.25 -3.56 -1.33
CA LEU A 117 8.02 -3.16 0.06
C LEU A 117 6.60 -3.51 0.50
N SER A 118 5.60 -3.11 -0.30
CA SER A 118 4.19 -3.35 0.01
C SER A 118 3.88 -4.84 0.12
N LEU A 119 4.33 -5.63 -0.84
CA LEU A 119 4.09 -7.07 -0.84
C LEU A 119 4.78 -7.76 0.35
N ALA A 120 6.02 -7.39 0.67
CA ALA A 120 6.75 -7.94 1.81
C ALA A 120 6.06 -7.62 3.16
N VAL A 121 5.56 -6.39 3.33
CA VAL A 121 4.81 -5.98 4.54
C VAL A 121 3.49 -6.76 4.66
N LEU A 122 2.75 -6.92 3.56
CA LEU A 122 1.51 -7.71 3.55
C LEU A 122 1.75 -9.18 3.90
N GLN A 123 2.82 -9.77 3.41
CA GLN A 123 3.20 -11.15 3.74
C GLN A 123 3.61 -11.29 5.21
N ALA A 124 4.41 -10.36 5.72
CA ALA A 124 4.87 -10.36 7.11
C ALA A 124 3.74 -10.13 8.13
N SER A 125 2.61 -9.52 7.74
CA SER A 125 1.47 -9.25 8.63
C SER A 125 0.73 -10.50 9.12
N GLN A 126 1.06 -11.67 8.59
CA GLN A 126 0.56 -12.94 9.09
C GLN A 126 1.26 -13.40 10.38
N GLU A 127 2.47 -12.92 10.63
CA GLU A 127 3.33 -13.40 11.71
C GLU A 127 3.79 -12.27 12.65
N LEU A 128 3.87 -11.04 12.15
CA LEU A 128 4.44 -9.92 12.88
C LEU A 128 3.38 -8.89 13.32
N PRO A 129 3.63 -8.17 14.44
CA PRO A 129 2.73 -7.12 14.92
C PRO A 129 2.49 -6.03 13.87
N ILE A 130 1.22 -5.76 13.59
CA ILE A 130 0.83 -4.86 12.51
C ILE A 130 1.24 -3.41 12.78
N GLU A 131 1.28 -2.97 14.03
CA GLU A 131 1.71 -1.62 14.41
C GLU A 131 3.19 -1.39 14.08
N LEU A 132 4.03 -2.38 14.32
CA LEU A 132 5.45 -2.33 14.01
C LEU A 132 5.67 -2.32 12.50
N LEU A 133 4.94 -3.17 11.78
CA LEU A 133 4.97 -3.20 10.31
C LEU A 133 4.49 -1.89 9.71
N ALA A 134 3.48 -1.24 10.32
CA ALA A 134 3.01 0.07 9.88
C ALA A 134 4.12 1.13 10.02
N ARG A 135 4.86 1.14 11.14
CA ARG A 135 6.00 2.07 11.32
C ARG A 135 7.10 1.82 10.28
N TYR A 136 7.43 0.56 10.05
CA TYR A 136 8.41 0.18 9.03
C TYR A 136 7.98 0.64 7.64
N PHE A 137 6.72 0.40 7.29
CA PHE A 137 6.15 0.75 6.00
C PHE A 137 6.12 2.27 5.76
N GLU A 138 5.64 3.04 6.75
CA GLU A 138 5.60 4.51 6.69
C GLU A 138 6.99 5.13 6.51
N LEU A 139 7.95 4.70 7.32
CA LEU A 139 9.32 5.19 7.25
C LEU A 139 9.97 4.92 5.88
N TRP A 140 9.73 3.75 5.31
CA TRP A 140 10.24 3.42 4.00
C TRP A 140 9.55 4.19 2.87
N ILE A 141 8.22 4.39 2.93
CA ILE A 141 7.52 5.24 1.97
C ILE A 141 8.08 6.67 2.01
N LEU A 142 8.19 7.26 3.20
CA LEU A 142 8.75 8.61 3.38
C LEU A 142 10.20 8.71 2.87
N LYS A 143 10.99 7.66 3.07
CA LYS A 143 12.36 7.59 2.55
C LYS A 143 12.40 7.48 1.03
N LEU A 144 11.55 6.64 0.42
CA LEU A 144 11.49 6.47 -1.03
C LEU A 144 11.07 7.77 -1.73
N GLU A 145 10.16 8.53 -1.11
CA GLU A 145 9.76 9.86 -1.59
C GLU A 145 10.76 10.99 -1.28
N GLY A 146 11.83 10.68 -0.53
CA GLY A 146 12.85 11.67 -0.18
C GLY A 146 12.41 12.72 0.85
N VAL A 147 11.31 12.46 1.58
CA VAL A 147 10.73 13.41 2.56
C VAL A 147 11.01 13.02 4.02
N LEU A 148 11.68 11.90 4.26
CA LEU A 148 12.11 11.51 5.59
C LEU A 148 13.30 12.39 6.03
N PRO A 149 13.15 13.25 7.07
CA PRO A 149 14.25 14.09 7.55
C PRO A 149 15.30 13.23 8.27
N PRO A 150 16.51 13.77 8.54
CA PRO A 150 17.47 13.14 9.41
C PRO A 150 16.82 12.81 10.76
N LEU A 151 16.86 11.54 11.17
CA LEU A 151 16.13 11.03 12.33
C LEU A 151 16.61 11.64 13.65
N ASP A 152 17.89 11.99 13.76
CA ASP A 152 18.51 12.65 14.91
C ASP A 152 17.97 14.07 15.17
N GLN A 153 17.37 14.71 14.18
CA GLN A 153 16.70 16.01 14.33
C GLN A 153 15.28 15.90 14.88
N LYS A 154 14.66 14.73 14.79
CA LYS A 154 13.25 14.51 15.16
C LYS A 154 13.06 13.56 16.34
N LEU A 155 14.03 12.73 16.62
CA LEU A 155 13.98 11.67 17.63
C LEU A 155 15.13 11.82 18.63
N THR A 156 15.00 11.19 19.79
CA THR A 156 16.13 11.05 20.73
C THR A 156 17.26 10.22 20.08
N PRO A 157 18.51 10.43 20.45
CA PRO A 157 19.64 9.70 19.85
C PRO A 157 19.47 8.17 19.91
N GLU A 158 18.97 7.64 21.01
CA GLU A 158 18.71 6.20 21.19
C GLU A 158 17.64 5.69 20.23
N LEU A 159 16.51 6.39 20.13
CA LEU A 159 15.44 6.00 19.22
C LEU A 159 15.85 6.15 17.75
N ALA A 160 16.56 7.22 17.40
CA ALA A 160 17.09 7.43 16.05
C ALA A 160 18.03 6.27 15.64
N LEU A 161 18.87 5.79 16.57
CA LEU A 161 19.76 4.64 16.33
C LEU A 161 18.96 3.35 16.10
N LYS A 162 17.95 3.05 16.95
CA LYS A 162 17.08 1.88 16.80
C LYS A 162 16.33 1.90 15.45
N VAL A 163 15.73 3.04 15.10
CA VAL A 163 15.00 3.21 13.83
C VAL A 163 15.93 3.08 12.63
N SER A 164 17.12 3.69 12.70
CA SER A 164 18.12 3.55 11.65
C SER A 164 18.60 2.09 11.49
N GLY A 165 18.68 1.35 12.59
CA GLY A 165 18.93 -0.09 12.60
C GLY A 165 17.79 -0.86 11.94
N MET A 166 16.55 -0.64 12.38
CA MET A 166 15.34 -1.27 11.84
C MET A 166 15.22 -1.08 10.31
N MET A 167 15.51 0.11 9.81
CA MET A 167 15.46 0.38 8.36
C MET A 167 16.58 -0.31 7.55
N LYS A 168 17.50 -0.99 8.17
CA LYS A 168 18.51 -1.83 7.50
C LYS A 168 18.15 -3.31 7.49
N LEU A 169 17.17 -3.71 8.32
CA LEU A 169 16.70 -5.08 8.43
C LEU A 169 15.75 -5.44 7.29
N GLN A 170 15.63 -6.74 7.04
CA GLN A 170 14.51 -7.23 6.25
C GLN A 170 13.21 -7.12 7.06
N VAL A 171 12.07 -7.00 6.38
CA VAL A 171 10.77 -6.85 7.05
C VAL A 171 10.48 -7.99 8.04
N THR A 172 10.94 -9.19 7.77
CA THR A 172 10.78 -10.38 8.65
C THR A 172 11.59 -10.30 9.94
N GLU A 173 12.54 -9.39 10.04
CA GLU A 173 13.44 -9.22 11.17
C GLU A 173 13.17 -7.95 12.00
N VAL A 174 12.13 -7.18 11.65
CA VAL A 174 11.90 -5.85 12.25
C VAL A 174 11.66 -5.91 13.77
N GLU A 175 11.15 -7.01 14.31
CA GLU A 175 10.98 -7.18 15.77
C GLU A 175 12.32 -7.15 16.52
N THR A 176 13.41 -7.56 15.87
CA THR A 176 14.74 -7.55 16.49
C THR A 176 15.26 -6.13 16.77
N ALA A 177 14.63 -5.10 16.19
CA ALA A 177 14.93 -3.70 16.52
C ALA A 177 14.56 -3.33 17.97
N GLY A 178 13.73 -4.12 18.64
CA GLY A 178 13.42 -3.97 20.05
C GLY A 178 12.73 -2.65 20.40
N LEU A 179 11.82 -2.18 19.54
CA LEU A 179 11.02 -0.98 19.82
C LEU A 179 9.96 -1.27 20.88
N SER A 180 9.92 -0.46 21.92
CA SER A 180 8.83 -0.48 22.91
C SER A 180 7.53 0.09 22.31
N GLN A 181 6.40 -0.21 22.95
CA GLN A 181 5.10 0.35 22.55
C GLN A 181 5.09 1.89 22.56
N GLN A 182 5.76 2.51 23.55
CA GLN A 182 5.86 3.95 23.63
C GLN A 182 6.71 4.55 22.47
N GLU A 183 7.79 3.86 22.10
CA GLU A 183 8.61 4.24 20.94
C GLU A 183 7.84 4.09 19.63
N CYS A 184 7.07 3.01 19.46
CA CYS A 184 6.17 2.83 18.31
C CYS A 184 5.14 3.97 18.23
N LYS A 185 4.52 4.35 19.35
CA LYS A 185 3.56 5.47 19.40
C LYS A 185 4.20 6.82 19.03
N ARG A 186 5.45 7.04 19.46
CA ARG A 186 6.21 8.24 19.10
C ARG A 186 6.51 8.29 17.59
N LEU A 187 6.90 7.14 17.00
CA LEU A 187 7.11 7.02 15.56
C LEU A 187 5.80 7.22 14.78
N GLU A 188 4.72 6.69 15.28
CA GLU A 188 3.40 6.89 14.70
C GLU A 188 3.05 8.37 14.55
N ASN A 189 3.27 9.16 15.59
CA ASN A 189 3.01 10.59 15.57
C ASN A 189 3.92 11.30 14.55
N LEU A 190 5.21 10.97 14.56
CA LEU A 190 6.18 11.54 13.61
C LEU A 190 5.81 11.20 12.16
N CYS A 191 5.55 9.93 11.85
CA CYS A 191 5.18 9.50 10.50
C CYS A 191 3.88 10.17 10.04
N SER A 192 2.89 10.27 10.94
CA SER A 192 1.63 10.96 10.65
C SER A 192 1.84 12.43 10.28
N GLU A 193 2.64 13.15 11.08
CA GLU A 193 3.00 14.55 10.80
C GLU A 193 3.67 14.70 9.44
N LEU A 194 4.65 13.85 9.14
CA LEU A 194 5.39 13.91 7.87
C LEU A 194 4.50 13.58 6.67
N VAL A 195 3.65 12.56 6.79
CA VAL A 195 2.68 12.18 5.75
C VAL A 195 1.68 13.31 5.50
N GLU A 196 1.08 13.89 6.57
CA GLU A 196 0.12 14.98 6.43
C GLU A 196 0.77 16.24 5.84
N CYS A 197 2.01 16.54 6.24
CA CYS A 197 2.77 17.66 5.71
C CYS A 197 3.05 17.50 4.21
N HIS A 198 3.50 16.30 3.80
CA HIS A 198 3.82 16.00 2.40
C HIS A 198 2.59 16.00 1.49
N LEU A 199 1.50 15.39 1.96
CA LEU A 199 0.26 15.28 1.18
C LEU A 199 -0.63 16.55 1.26
N GLU A 200 -0.31 17.49 2.15
CA GLU A 200 -1.13 18.68 2.47
C GLU A 200 -2.58 18.33 2.86
N LYS A 201 -2.81 17.12 3.35
CA LYS A 201 -4.12 16.60 3.76
C LYS A 201 -4.01 15.48 4.77
N ARG A 202 -5.11 15.25 5.52
CA ARG A 202 -5.25 14.11 6.41
C ARG A 202 -5.83 12.91 5.67
N LEU A 203 -5.23 11.74 5.89
CA LEU A 203 -5.77 10.49 5.40
C LEU A 203 -7.04 10.11 6.16
N LYS A 204 -8.06 9.63 5.41
CA LYS A 204 -9.37 9.27 5.99
C LYS A 204 -9.26 8.08 6.92
N THR A 205 -8.51 7.06 6.51
CA THR A 205 -8.31 5.84 7.28
C THR A 205 -7.54 6.08 8.57
N ARG A 206 -6.66 7.10 8.58
CA ARG A 206 -5.91 7.48 9.78
C ARG A 206 -6.81 7.92 10.95
N LYS A 207 -7.92 8.60 10.65
CA LYS A 207 -8.90 8.97 11.68
C LYS A 207 -9.48 7.74 12.38
N PHE A 208 -9.78 6.69 11.62
CA PHE A 208 -10.31 5.44 12.19
C PHE A 208 -9.27 4.72 13.03
N LEU A 209 -8.00 4.65 12.59
CA LEU A 209 -6.91 4.10 13.40
C LEU A 209 -6.77 4.81 14.75
N THR A 210 -6.83 6.13 14.78
CA THR A 210 -6.70 6.91 16.02
C THR A 210 -7.91 6.82 16.96
N GLN A 211 -9.11 6.55 16.41
CA GLN A 211 -10.35 6.49 17.19
C GLN A 211 -10.68 5.11 17.74
N LEU A 212 -10.19 4.05 17.08
CA LEU A 212 -10.57 2.67 17.34
C LEU A 212 -9.45 1.84 17.98
N LEU A 213 -8.21 2.33 17.96
CA LEU A 213 -7.02 1.79 18.64
C LEU A 213 -6.52 2.77 19.70
#